data_a259a3afe2ce7c4471aea1cf2ed07897
#
_entry.id   a259a3afe2ce7c4471aea1cf2ed07897
#
_cell.length_a   1.000
_cell.length_b   1.000
_cell.length_c   1.000
_cell.angle_alpha   90.00
_cell.angle_beta   90.00
_cell.angle_gamma   90.00
#
_symmetry.space_group_name_H-M   'P 1'
#
loop_
_entity.id
_entity.type
_entity.pdbx_description
1 polymer ?
#
loop_
_entity_poly.entity_id
_entity_poly.type
_entity_poly.pdbx_seq_one_letter_code
_entity_poly.pdbx_strand_id
1 'polypeptide(L)'
;MSTLAQHQRHIDAMHDIRDIMTALKNISLTETQRLRRFLANQHRAMESIEYALGDFLGHFALNVPWRDTDTDIVLLIGSERGFCGDFNESLLNYLEPAAKQGRLIAVGEKLISKLDDLQIEAEAVTGLSTVEDVSQTILTIIDKLRELTSHYGSIKLTFIHHYYDGKTFEVRRHQPFRHLASAETHHGYPPLLNIEPEAFFPQLLDHYLFAILHDVLYGSLAAEHQQRLQHLQGAIEHIDRQCATMEQRYNNLRQELITEEIELIILSAEAYMRE
;
A
#
# COMPACT_ATOMS: atom_id res chain seq x y z
N MET A 1 -35.80 -14.86 -27.63
CA MET A 1 -34.52 -14.35 -28.21
C MET A 1 -33.83 -13.22 -27.38
N SER A 2 -34.58 -12.34 -26.70
CA SER A 2 -33.99 -11.24 -25.90
C SER A 2 -33.18 -11.75 -24.69
N THR A 3 -33.64 -12.82 -24.03
CA THR A 3 -32.99 -13.39 -22.85
C THR A 3 -31.63 -14.05 -23.14
N LEU A 4 -31.54 -14.83 -24.22
CA LEU A 4 -30.30 -15.51 -24.61
C LEU A 4 -29.19 -14.52 -24.98
N ALA A 5 -29.52 -13.48 -25.77
CA ALA A 5 -28.58 -12.41 -26.12
C ALA A 5 -28.17 -11.55 -24.92
N GLN A 6 -29.02 -11.48 -23.90
CA GLN A 6 -28.69 -10.77 -22.65
C GLN A 6 -27.71 -11.60 -21.80
N HIS A 7 -27.89 -12.91 -21.68
CA HIS A 7 -26.95 -13.81 -21.02
C HIS A 7 -25.57 -13.79 -21.67
N GLN A 8 -25.53 -13.87 -23.03
CA GLN A 8 -24.27 -13.79 -23.75
C GLN A 8 -23.52 -12.48 -23.47
N ARG A 9 -24.19 -11.34 -23.55
CA ARG A 9 -23.58 -10.03 -23.25
C ARG A 9 -23.04 -9.95 -21.82
N HIS A 10 -23.70 -10.59 -20.86
CA HIS A 10 -23.24 -10.62 -19.48
C HIS A 10 -21.97 -11.47 -19.32
N ILE A 11 -21.91 -12.62 -19.99
CA ILE A 11 -20.71 -13.48 -20.03
C ILE A 11 -19.53 -12.71 -20.65
N ASP A 12 -19.76 -12.06 -21.79
CA ASP A 12 -18.73 -11.26 -22.48
C ASP A 12 -18.19 -10.15 -21.58
N ALA A 13 -19.08 -9.41 -20.89
CA ALA A 13 -18.68 -8.35 -19.94
C ALA A 13 -17.85 -8.91 -18.75
N MET A 14 -18.18 -10.11 -18.26
CA MET A 14 -17.39 -10.75 -17.19
C MET A 14 -16.00 -11.16 -17.69
N HIS A 15 -15.89 -11.63 -18.93
CA HIS A 15 -14.58 -11.90 -19.53
C HIS A 15 -13.74 -10.64 -19.68
N ASP A 16 -14.33 -9.52 -20.13
CA ASP A 16 -13.64 -8.24 -20.22
C ASP A 16 -13.10 -7.77 -18.85
N ILE A 17 -13.93 -7.87 -17.81
CA ILE A 17 -13.51 -7.54 -16.43
C ILE A 17 -12.37 -8.44 -15.97
N ARG A 18 -12.44 -9.77 -16.23
CA ARG A 18 -11.37 -10.73 -15.91
C ARG A 18 -10.06 -10.35 -16.58
N ASP A 19 -10.10 -9.96 -17.84
CA ASP A 19 -8.91 -9.60 -18.62
C ASP A 19 -8.27 -8.31 -18.08
N ILE A 20 -9.07 -7.31 -17.71
CA ILE A 20 -8.59 -6.10 -17.02
C ILE A 20 -7.93 -6.46 -15.68
N MET A 21 -8.57 -7.29 -14.84
CA MET A 21 -7.99 -7.72 -13.57
C MET A 21 -6.70 -8.50 -13.76
N THR A 22 -6.61 -9.32 -14.80
CA THR A 22 -5.40 -10.07 -15.14
C THR A 22 -4.26 -9.12 -15.54
N ALA A 23 -4.53 -8.08 -16.30
CA ALA A 23 -3.55 -7.07 -16.65
C ALA A 23 -3.04 -6.32 -15.39
N LEU A 24 -3.94 -5.89 -14.51
CA LEU A 24 -3.59 -5.23 -13.24
C LEU A 24 -2.76 -6.15 -12.31
N LYS A 25 -3.10 -7.45 -12.24
CA LYS A 25 -2.32 -8.46 -11.51
C LYS A 25 -0.90 -8.56 -12.06
N ASN A 26 -0.73 -8.60 -13.37
CA ASN A 26 0.58 -8.71 -14.00
C ASN A 26 1.44 -7.46 -13.76
N ILE A 27 0.85 -6.26 -13.78
CA ILE A 27 1.53 -5.02 -13.41
C ILE A 27 2.01 -5.10 -11.95
N SER A 28 1.14 -5.49 -11.02
CA SER A 28 1.50 -5.61 -9.60
C SER A 28 2.60 -6.65 -9.36
N LEU A 29 2.61 -7.75 -10.11
CA LEU A 29 3.66 -8.77 -10.05
C LEU A 29 5.01 -8.19 -10.50
N THR A 30 5.02 -7.44 -11.61
CA THR A 30 6.24 -6.83 -12.16
C THR A 30 6.82 -5.81 -11.17
N GLU A 31 5.98 -4.94 -10.60
CA GLU A 31 6.41 -3.96 -9.59
C GLU A 31 6.91 -4.64 -8.31
N THR A 32 6.27 -5.70 -7.83
CA THR A 32 6.76 -6.46 -6.67
C THR A 32 8.15 -7.05 -6.92
N GLN A 33 8.41 -7.60 -8.11
CA GLN A 33 9.72 -8.14 -8.47
C GLN A 33 10.80 -7.04 -8.54
N ARG A 34 10.42 -5.87 -9.04
CA ARG A 34 11.30 -4.70 -9.12
C ARG A 34 11.66 -4.19 -7.73
N LEU A 35 10.67 -4.02 -6.86
CA LEU A 35 10.82 -3.55 -5.49
C LEU A 35 11.72 -4.44 -4.63
N ARG A 36 11.69 -5.76 -4.81
CA ARG A 36 12.56 -6.70 -4.07
C ARG A 36 14.04 -6.36 -4.17
N ARG A 37 14.49 -5.87 -5.33
CA ARG A 37 15.89 -5.47 -5.54
C ARG A 37 16.22 -4.18 -4.78
N PHE A 38 15.31 -3.23 -4.77
CA PHE A 38 15.48 -1.97 -4.05
C PHE A 38 15.48 -2.19 -2.54
N LEU A 39 14.53 -2.95 -2.02
CA LEU A 39 14.40 -3.25 -0.58
C LEU A 39 15.67 -3.87 0.01
N ALA A 40 16.28 -4.86 -0.67
CA ALA A 40 17.47 -5.51 -0.17
C ALA A 40 18.68 -4.54 -0.05
N ASN A 41 18.78 -3.57 -0.95
CA ASN A 41 19.84 -2.57 -0.90
C ASN A 41 19.54 -1.48 0.12
N GLN A 42 18.27 -1.06 0.20
CA GLN A 42 17.82 -0.03 1.12
C GLN A 42 17.98 -0.47 2.58
N HIS A 43 17.63 -1.71 2.89
CA HIS A 43 17.80 -2.27 4.24
C HIS A 43 19.25 -2.24 4.70
N ARG A 44 20.19 -2.64 3.82
CA ARG A 44 21.63 -2.54 4.13
C ARG A 44 22.13 -1.11 4.33
N ALA A 45 21.61 -0.17 3.54
CA ALA A 45 21.95 1.23 3.71
C ALA A 45 21.41 1.78 5.04
N MET A 46 20.19 1.39 5.41
CA MET A 46 19.55 1.76 6.67
C MET A 46 20.35 1.23 7.87
N GLU A 47 20.70 -0.07 7.89
CA GLU A 47 21.55 -0.67 8.92
C GLU A 47 22.88 0.10 9.09
N SER A 48 23.54 0.43 7.98
CA SER A 48 24.81 1.17 8.02
C SER A 48 24.67 2.56 8.65
N ILE A 49 23.56 3.25 8.38
CA ILE A 49 23.30 4.58 8.96
C ILE A 49 22.93 4.44 10.44
N GLU A 50 22.16 3.43 10.83
CA GLU A 50 21.82 3.16 12.23
C GLU A 50 23.07 2.82 13.06
N TYR A 51 23.97 2.01 12.54
CA TYR A 51 25.27 1.74 13.17
C TYR A 51 26.10 3.02 13.37
N ALA A 52 26.24 3.82 12.32
CA ALA A 52 26.99 5.08 12.40
C ALA A 52 26.37 6.05 13.41
N LEU A 53 25.05 6.11 13.46
CA LEU A 53 24.32 6.99 14.38
C LEU A 53 24.41 6.49 15.83
N GLY A 54 24.34 5.17 16.05
CA GLY A 54 24.55 4.54 17.35
C GLY A 54 25.95 4.84 17.92
N ASP A 55 26.99 4.62 17.14
CA ASP A 55 28.36 4.92 17.54
C ASP A 55 28.57 6.44 17.79
N PHE A 56 27.99 7.28 16.97
CA PHE A 56 28.06 8.72 17.15
C PHE A 56 27.40 9.18 18.46
N LEU A 57 26.15 8.79 18.71
CA LEU A 57 25.40 9.17 19.92
C LEU A 57 25.97 8.56 21.19
N GLY A 58 26.61 7.40 21.09
CA GLY A 58 27.23 6.74 22.23
C GLY A 58 28.55 7.41 22.70
N HIS A 59 29.26 8.09 21.79
CA HIS A 59 30.52 8.76 22.12
C HIS A 59 30.38 10.28 22.31
N PHE A 60 29.38 10.92 21.69
CA PHE A 60 29.15 12.35 21.80
C PHE A 60 27.87 12.65 22.59
N ALA A 61 28.01 13.26 23.78
CA ALA A 61 26.87 13.64 24.62
C ALA A 61 26.18 14.88 24.06
N LEU A 62 25.31 14.70 23.09
CA LEU A 62 24.55 15.81 22.48
C LEU A 62 23.15 15.92 23.11
N ASN A 63 22.65 17.15 23.14
CA ASN A 63 21.26 17.37 23.52
C ASN A 63 20.32 16.98 22.36
N VAL A 64 19.52 15.94 22.57
CA VAL A 64 18.66 15.33 21.54
C VAL A 64 17.27 15.97 21.63
N PRO A 65 16.86 16.78 20.65
CA PRO A 65 15.67 17.65 20.78
C PRO A 65 14.33 16.91 20.87
N TRP A 66 14.27 15.62 20.51
CA TRP A 66 13.01 14.84 20.53
C TRP A 66 12.70 14.14 21.86
N ARG A 67 13.52 14.33 22.92
CA ARG A 67 13.29 13.67 24.21
C ARG A 67 12.13 14.25 25.01
N ASP A 68 11.84 15.54 24.83
CA ASP A 68 10.94 16.32 25.69
C ASP A 68 9.84 17.02 24.88
N THR A 69 9.30 16.40 23.83
CA THR A 69 8.23 16.99 23.01
C THR A 69 6.92 16.25 23.15
N ASP A 70 5.83 16.99 23.34
CA ASP A 70 4.47 16.48 23.43
C ASP A 70 3.75 16.47 22.07
N THR A 71 4.30 17.11 21.05
CA THR A 71 3.66 17.16 19.72
C THR A 71 3.98 15.89 18.93
N ASP A 72 3.02 14.96 18.86
CA ASP A 72 3.13 13.74 18.06
C ASP A 72 2.57 13.98 16.65
N ILE A 73 3.38 13.69 15.64
CA ILE A 73 2.99 13.68 14.22
C ILE A 73 2.98 12.24 13.76
N VAL A 74 1.83 11.78 13.29
CA VAL A 74 1.65 10.45 12.77
C VAL A 74 1.65 10.48 11.25
N LEU A 75 2.63 9.81 10.64
CA LEU A 75 2.68 9.56 9.21
C LEU A 75 2.03 8.20 8.93
N LEU A 76 0.88 8.22 8.28
CA LEU A 76 0.12 7.04 7.92
C LEU A 76 0.27 6.76 6.43
N ILE A 77 0.82 5.59 6.07
CA ILE A 77 1.12 5.25 4.68
C ILE A 77 0.17 4.16 4.21
N GLY A 78 -0.80 4.56 3.39
CA GLY A 78 -1.82 3.71 2.80
C GLY A 78 -1.66 3.53 1.30
N SER A 79 -2.69 2.98 0.67
CA SER A 79 -2.68 2.70 -0.76
C SER A 79 -3.07 3.93 -1.59
N GLU A 80 -2.39 4.08 -2.72
CA GLU A 80 -2.73 5.06 -3.74
C GLU A 80 -3.88 4.54 -4.63
N ARG A 81 -3.85 3.26 -4.98
CA ARG A 81 -4.82 2.63 -5.87
C ARG A 81 -5.67 1.59 -5.15
N GLY A 82 -6.82 1.25 -5.75
CA GLY A 82 -7.74 0.23 -5.24
C GLY A 82 -7.27 -1.21 -5.45
N PHE A 83 -8.18 -2.13 -5.18
CA PHE A 83 -8.01 -3.58 -5.27
C PHE A 83 -6.99 -4.18 -4.29
N CYS A 84 -6.78 -3.52 -3.16
CA CYS A 84 -5.87 -3.97 -2.10
C CYS A 84 -6.59 -4.62 -0.91
N GLY A 85 -7.88 -4.97 -1.06
CA GLY A 85 -8.67 -5.55 0.04
C GLY A 85 -8.81 -4.59 1.22
N ASP A 86 -8.51 -5.07 2.41
CA ASP A 86 -8.60 -4.37 3.70
C ASP A 86 -7.32 -3.60 4.09
N PHE A 87 -6.44 -3.31 3.12
CA PHE A 87 -5.15 -2.66 3.35
C PHE A 87 -5.24 -1.39 4.20
N ASN A 88 -6.14 -0.47 3.84
CA ASN A 88 -6.31 0.78 4.57
C ASN A 88 -7.06 0.60 5.89
N GLU A 89 -8.03 -0.31 5.95
CA GLU A 89 -8.78 -0.62 7.18
C GLU A 89 -7.86 -1.13 8.29
N SER A 90 -6.94 -2.02 7.93
CA SER A 90 -5.99 -2.59 8.89
C SER A 90 -5.05 -1.52 9.48
N LEU A 91 -4.64 -0.50 8.70
CA LEU A 91 -3.88 0.64 9.20
C LEU A 91 -4.66 1.46 10.24
N LEU A 92 -5.95 1.71 9.98
CA LEU A 92 -6.81 2.51 10.86
C LEU A 92 -7.01 1.88 12.24
N ASN A 93 -6.92 0.54 12.34
CA ASN A 93 -6.99 -0.16 13.62
C ASN A 93 -5.81 0.16 14.54
N TYR A 94 -4.67 0.59 13.98
CA TYR A 94 -3.48 1.02 14.74
C TYR A 94 -3.48 2.51 15.08
N LEU A 95 -4.48 3.26 14.59
CA LEU A 95 -4.63 4.66 14.90
C LEU A 95 -5.31 4.81 16.26
N GLU A 96 -4.53 5.05 17.30
CA GLU A 96 -5.06 5.27 18.64
C GLU A 96 -6.00 6.48 18.70
N PRO A 97 -6.97 6.52 19.65
CA PRO A 97 -7.88 7.66 19.80
C PRO A 97 -7.15 9.00 20.01
N ALA A 98 -5.98 8.97 20.66
CA ALA A 98 -5.14 10.15 20.85
C ALA A 98 -4.52 10.65 19.54
N ALA A 99 -4.17 9.74 18.61
CA ALA A 99 -3.64 10.10 17.29
C ALA A 99 -4.74 10.68 16.38
N LYS A 100 -6.01 10.36 16.61
CA LYS A 100 -7.15 11.00 15.91
C LYS A 100 -7.34 12.47 16.29
N GLN A 101 -6.81 12.89 17.41
CA GLN A 101 -6.79 14.30 17.87
C GLN A 101 -5.44 14.97 17.62
N GLY A 102 -4.41 14.18 17.24
CA GLY A 102 -3.08 14.65 16.88
C GLY A 102 -3.00 15.10 15.42
N ARG A 103 -1.78 15.43 14.99
CA ARG A 103 -1.54 15.80 13.60
C ARG A 103 -1.24 14.55 12.79
N LEU A 104 -2.06 14.35 11.77
CA LEU A 104 -1.96 13.19 10.89
C LEU A 104 -1.53 13.65 9.49
N ILE A 105 -0.48 13.05 8.96
CA ILE A 105 -0.11 13.14 7.55
C ILE A 105 -0.50 11.81 6.91
N ALA A 106 -1.38 11.84 5.92
CA ALA A 106 -1.84 10.65 5.21
C ALA A 106 -1.25 10.61 3.80
N VAL A 107 -0.61 9.50 3.48
CA VAL A 107 -0.02 9.22 2.16
C VAL A 107 -0.90 8.19 1.45
N GLY A 108 -1.40 8.52 0.25
CA GLY A 108 -2.21 7.63 -0.58
C GLY A 108 -3.67 8.03 -0.69
N GLU A 109 -4.14 8.20 -1.94
CA GLU A 109 -5.46 8.74 -2.24
C GLU A 109 -6.61 7.89 -1.69
N LYS A 110 -6.47 6.56 -1.72
CA LYS A 110 -7.49 5.64 -1.18
C LYS A 110 -7.56 5.67 0.34
N LEU A 111 -6.45 5.91 1.00
CA LEU A 111 -6.42 6.13 2.43
C LEU A 111 -7.07 7.48 2.79
N ILE A 112 -6.70 8.55 2.08
CA ILE A 112 -7.24 9.90 2.29
C ILE A 112 -8.76 9.88 2.13
N SER A 113 -9.27 9.33 1.03
CA SER A 113 -10.73 9.19 0.81
C SER A 113 -11.42 8.47 1.98
N LYS A 114 -10.77 7.47 2.56
CA LYS A 114 -11.33 6.72 3.69
C LYS A 114 -11.28 7.49 5.00
N LEU A 115 -10.26 8.31 5.22
CA LEU A 115 -10.19 9.22 6.38
C LEU A 115 -11.26 10.30 6.29
N ASP A 116 -11.52 10.83 5.10
CA ASP A 116 -12.58 11.81 4.83
C ASP A 116 -13.97 11.21 5.15
N ASP A 117 -14.23 9.97 4.71
CA ASP A 117 -15.47 9.23 5.04
C ASP A 117 -15.67 9.07 6.55
N LEU A 118 -14.58 8.93 7.31
CA LEU A 118 -14.58 8.82 8.78
C LEU A 118 -14.51 10.16 9.50
N GLN A 119 -14.48 11.28 8.76
CA GLN A 119 -14.34 12.64 9.30
C GLN A 119 -13.07 12.82 10.16
N ILE A 120 -11.96 12.17 9.77
CA ILE A 120 -10.67 12.31 10.42
C ILE A 120 -9.82 13.28 9.59
N GLU A 121 -9.48 14.43 10.18
CA GLU A 121 -8.63 15.42 9.52
C GLU A 121 -7.20 14.92 9.37
N ALA A 122 -6.65 15.03 8.16
CA ALA A 122 -5.29 14.67 7.85
C ALA A 122 -4.71 15.59 6.76
N GLU A 123 -3.40 15.87 6.85
CA GLU A 123 -2.69 16.50 5.76
C GLU A 123 -2.44 15.49 4.65
N ALA A 124 -3.00 15.74 3.48
CA ALA A 124 -2.91 14.84 2.35
C ALA A 124 -1.55 14.93 1.64
N VAL A 125 -0.99 13.77 1.31
CA VAL A 125 0.18 13.61 0.44
C VAL A 125 -0.16 12.58 -0.63
N THR A 126 0.17 12.89 -1.87
CA THR A 126 0.02 11.93 -2.99
C THR A 126 0.84 10.69 -2.68
N GLY A 127 0.21 9.53 -2.83
CA GLY A 127 0.83 8.25 -2.55
C GLY A 127 1.72 7.74 -3.67
N LEU A 128 2.06 6.47 -3.61
CA LEU A 128 3.01 5.80 -4.48
C LEU A 128 2.28 4.84 -5.41
N SER A 129 2.57 4.91 -6.69
CA SER A 129 2.11 3.90 -7.67
C SER A 129 3.25 3.06 -8.21
N THR A 130 4.45 3.65 -8.27
CA THR A 130 5.67 3.05 -8.82
C THR A 130 6.88 3.40 -7.95
N VAL A 131 8.00 2.73 -8.21
CA VAL A 131 9.29 3.00 -7.54
C VAL A 131 9.78 4.43 -7.80
N GLU A 132 9.49 4.97 -8.97
CA GLU A 132 9.89 6.32 -9.39
C GLU A 132 9.23 7.43 -8.57
N ASP A 133 8.02 7.20 -8.06
CA ASP A 133 7.24 8.17 -7.29
C ASP A 133 7.85 8.42 -5.90
N VAL A 134 8.62 7.46 -5.36
CA VAL A 134 9.12 7.47 -3.97
C VAL A 134 9.90 8.74 -3.66
N SER A 135 10.82 9.13 -4.54
CA SER A 135 11.67 10.31 -4.29
C SER A 135 10.86 11.60 -4.20
N GLN A 136 9.85 11.77 -5.06
CA GLN A 136 8.99 12.96 -5.04
C GLN A 136 8.11 12.98 -3.79
N THR A 137 7.56 11.86 -3.40
CA THR A 137 6.73 11.74 -2.20
C THR A 137 7.56 12.02 -0.93
N ILE A 138 8.81 11.56 -0.87
CA ILE A 138 9.73 11.87 0.25
C ILE A 138 9.95 13.39 0.35
N LEU A 139 10.24 14.07 -0.75
CA LEU A 139 10.43 15.51 -0.74
C LEU A 139 9.19 16.24 -0.21
N THR A 140 8.01 15.85 -0.65
CA THR A 140 6.74 16.42 -0.16
C THR A 140 6.54 16.18 1.34
N ILE A 141 6.86 14.97 1.84
CA ILE A 141 6.79 14.65 3.27
C ILE A 141 7.77 15.50 4.06
N ILE A 142 9.03 15.61 3.60
CA ILE A 142 10.06 16.41 4.28
C ILE A 142 9.66 17.89 4.34
N ASP A 143 9.11 18.45 3.27
CA ASP A 143 8.66 19.84 3.24
C ASP A 143 7.53 20.08 4.25
N LYS A 144 6.54 19.16 4.34
CA LYS A 144 5.49 19.24 5.36
C LYS A 144 6.05 19.11 6.79
N LEU A 145 6.97 18.17 7.02
CA LEU A 145 7.62 18.02 8.33
C LEU A 145 8.41 19.26 8.72
N ARG A 146 9.09 19.93 7.79
CA ARG A 146 9.78 21.20 8.03
C ARG A 146 8.81 22.32 8.40
N GLU A 147 7.68 22.43 7.69
CA GLU A 147 6.63 23.39 8.01
C GLU A 147 6.09 23.17 9.43
N LEU A 148 5.74 21.94 9.79
CA LEU A 148 5.28 21.57 11.11
C LEU A 148 6.34 21.83 12.20
N THR A 149 7.59 21.48 11.93
CA THR A 149 8.69 21.73 12.86
C THR A 149 8.93 23.23 13.08
N SER A 150 8.81 24.04 12.03
CA SER A 150 8.94 25.51 12.16
C SER A 150 7.82 26.12 13.00
N HIS A 151 6.64 25.51 13.00
CA HIS A 151 5.47 26.01 13.73
C HIS A 151 5.41 25.51 15.18
N TYR A 152 5.78 24.24 15.42
CA TYR A 152 5.65 23.58 16.74
C TYR A 152 6.98 23.41 17.48
N GLY A 153 8.10 23.71 16.85
CA GLY A 153 9.42 23.43 17.39
C GLY A 153 9.76 21.94 17.28
N SER A 154 10.08 21.31 18.42
CA SER A 154 10.37 19.87 18.45
C SER A 154 9.12 19.05 18.22
N ILE A 155 9.24 18.01 17.36
CA ILE A 155 8.17 17.09 17.05
C ILE A 155 8.60 15.64 17.31
N LYS A 156 7.65 14.81 17.72
CA LYS A 156 7.80 13.37 17.79
C LYS A 156 7.16 12.78 16.54
N LEU A 157 7.90 11.95 15.83
CA LEU A 157 7.44 11.34 14.59
C LEU A 157 7.11 9.87 14.82
N THR A 158 5.91 9.46 14.40
CA THR A 158 5.44 8.08 14.44
C THR A 158 5.01 7.65 13.04
N PHE A 159 5.59 6.57 12.53
CA PHE A 159 5.18 5.95 11.26
C PHE A 159 4.22 4.80 11.53
N ILE A 160 3.13 4.73 10.76
CA ILE A 160 2.23 3.58 10.70
C ILE A 160 2.13 3.16 9.24
N HIS A 161 2.61 1.97 8.94
CA HIS A 161 2.70 1.48 7.57
C HIS A 161 2.61 -0.05 7.51
N HIS A 162 2.30 -0.59 6.35
CA HIS A 162 2.47 -2.01 6.11
C HIS A 162 3.93 -2.35 5.82
N TYR A 163 4.34 -3.51 6.30
CA TYR A 163 5.64 -4.09 6.02
C TYR A 163 5.49 -5.47 5.39
N TYR A 164 6.28 -5.73 4.38
CA TYR A 164 6.35 -7.02 3.71
C TYR A 164 7.79 -7.41 3.40
N ASP A 165 8.25 -8.51 3.99
CA ASP A 165 9.62 -9.03 3.83
C ASP A 165 9.73 -10.19 2.81
N GLY A 166 8.64 -10.48 2.09
CA GLY A 166 8.53 -11.61 1.18
C GLY A 166 7.88 -12.85 1.81
N LYS A 167 7.62 -12.85 3.12
CA LYS A 167 6.95 -13.93 3.87
C LYS A 167 5.85 -13.40 4.78
N THR A 168 6.18 -12.38 5.57
CA THR A 168 5.30 -11.81 6.59
C THR A 168 4.72 -10.51 6.09
N PHE A 169 3.40 -10.37 6.25
CA PHE A 169 2.67 -9.14 5.99
C PHE A 169 2.10 -8.66 7.33
N GLU A 170 2.53 -7.47 7.77
CA GLU A 170 2.13 -6.91 9.05
C GLU A 170 2.04 -5.38 9.01
N VAL A 171 1.23 -4.80 9.90
CA VAL A 171 1.25 -3.36 10.16
C VAL A 171 2.27 -3.07 11.23
N ARG A 172 3.19 -2.15 10.93
CA ARG A 172 4.21 -1.67 11.88
C ARG A 172 3.90 -0.26 12.33
N ARG A 173 4.07 -0.05 13.64
CA ARG A 173 4.16 1.27 14.24
C ARG A 173 5.59 1.49 14.69
N HIS A 174 6.26 2.48 14.12
CA HIS A 174 7.66 2.75 14.35
C HIS A 174 7.89 4.22 14.72
N GLN A 175 8.73 4.44 15.75
CA GLN A 175 9.15 5.77 16.20
C GLN A 175 10.66 5.89 15.95
N PRO A 176 11.09 6.45 14.81
CA PRO A 176 12.47 6.36 14.35
C PRO A 176 13.47 6.90 15.37
N PHE A 177 13.17 8.03 15.97
CA PHE A 177 14.12 8.70 16.87
C PHE A 177 14.15 8.11 18.29
N ARG A 178 13.13 7.31 18.67
CA ARG A 178 13.10 6.68 20.01
C ARG A 178 14.15 5.60 20.18
N HIS A 179 14.42 4.84 19.12
CA HIS A 179 15.44 3.80 19.13
C HIS A 179 16.84 4.37 19.23
N LEU A 180 17.08 5.55 18.67
CA LEU A 180 18.38 6.22 18.72
C LEU A 180 18.79 6.62 20.14
N ALA A 181 17.83 6.89 21.02
CA ALA A 181 18.09 7.22 22.41
C ALA A 181 18.66 6.06 23.24
N SER A 182 18.48 4.81 22.75
CA SER A 182 18.96 3.57 23.37
C SER A 182 19.95 2.82 22.48
N ALA A 183 20.52 3.49 21.47
CA ALA A 183 21.44 2.87 20.54
C ALA A 183 22.73 2.42 21.27
N GLU A 184 23.10 1.17 21.04
CA GLU A 184 24.35 0.61 21.58
C GLU A 184 25.54 1.11 20.77
N THR A 185 26.64 1.42 21.45
CA THR A 185 27.93 1.69 20.80
C THR A 185 28.51 0.37 20.28
N HIS A 186 28.82 0.32 19.01
CA HIS A 186 29.41 -0.87 18.38
C HIS A 186 30.93 -0.86 18.45
N HIS A 187 31.55 0.33 18.57
CA HIS A 187 33.00 0.48 18.66
C HIS A 187 33.42 1.12 19.98
N GLY A 188 34.53 0.65 20.54
CA GLY A 188 35.08 1.15 21.82
C GLY A 188 35.85 2.48 21.70
N TYR A 189 35.87 3.11 20.53
CA TYR A 189 36.56 4.37 20.25
C TYR A 189 35.64 5.30 19.45
N PRO A 190 35.80 6.65 19.68
CA PRO A 190 34.95 7.62 18.99
C PRO A 190 35.19 7.63 17.48
N PRO A 191 34.18 7.89 16.66
CA PRO A 191 34.34 8.03 15.22
C PRO A 191 35.21 9.28 14.91
N LEU A 192 36.04 9.17 13.85
CA LEU A 192 36.84 10.29 13.37
C LEU A 192 35.94 11.26 12.60
N LEU A 193 35.90 12.50 13.06
CA LEU A 193 35.12 13.58 12.44
C LEU A 193 36.05 14.63 11.88
N ASN A 194 35.73 15.18 10.71
CA ASN A 194 36.44 16.32 10.11
C ASN A 194 35.78 17.65 10.44
N ILE A 195 34.66 17.65 11.13
CA ILE A 195 33.90 18.81 11.58
C ILE A 195 33.43 18.59 13.02
N GLU A 196 33.07 19.67 13.71
CA GLU A 196 32.57 19.58 15.08
C GLU A 196 31.31 18.71 15.17
N PRO A 197 31.19 17.88 16.23
CA PRO A 197 30.07 16.98 16.42
C PRO A 197 28.68 17.65 16.33
N GLU A 198 28.56 18.85 16.89
CA GLU A 198 27.34 19.66 16.89
C GLU A 198 26.93 20.11 15.49
N ALA A 199 27.89 20.34 14.59
CA ALA A 199 27.63 20.69 13.20
C ALA A 199 27.38 19.49 12.31
N PHE A 200 27.92 18.32 12.69
CA PHE A 200 27.74 17.06 11.97
C PHE A 200 26.37 16.41 12.25
N PHE A 201 25.91 16.48 13.48
CA PHE A 201 24.71 15.77 13.95
C PHE A 201 23.44 16.09 13.14
N PRO A 202 23.08 17.35 12.85
CA PRO A 202 21.90 17.64 12.01
C PRO A 202 21.98 17.00 10.63
N GLN A 203 23.15 16.97 10.01
CA GLN A 203 23.36 16.36 8.69
C GLN A 203 23.15 14.83 8.76
N LEU A 204 23.68 14.19 9.81
CA LEU A 204 23.49 12.76 10.02
C LEU A 204 22.01 12.41 10.25
N LEU A 205 21.27 13.26 10.97
CA LEU A 205 19.83 13.11 11.15
C LEU A 205 19.03 13.27 9.86
N ASP A 206 19.39 14.23 9.02
CA ASP A 206 18.76 14.42 7.71
C ASP A 206 18.96 13.15 6.83
N HIS A 207 20.18 12.59 6.83
CA HIS A 207 20.45 11.33 6.13
C HIS A 207 19.67 10.14 6.69
N TYR A 208 19.57 10.06 8.01
CA TYR A 208 18.78 9.03 8.68
C TYR A 208 17.29 9.13 8.35
N LEU A 209 16.72 10.35 8.45
CA LEU A 209 15.31 10.58 8.10
C LEU A 209 15.03 10.23 6.63
N PHE A 210 15.93 10.61 5.74
CA PHE A 210 15.81 10.30 4.32
C PHE A 210 15.86 8.78 4.06
N ALA A 211 16.78 8.08 4.71
CA ALA A 211 16.94 6.64 4.56
C ALA A 211 15.73 5.87 5.12
N ILE A 212 15.22 6.25 6.30
CA ILE A 212 14.07 5.57 6.89
C ILE A 212 12.77 5.84 6.12
N LEU A 213 12.59 7.04 5.55
CA LEU A 213 11.46 7.33 4.67
C LEU A 213 11.49 6.45 3.41
N HIS A 214 12.68 6.23 2.83
CA HIS A 214 12.83 5.30 1.70
C HIS A 214 12.47 3.87 2.10
N ASP A 215 12.97 3.37 3.24
CA ASP A 215 12.70 2.02 3.71
C ASP A 215 11.21 1.79 3.96
N VAL A 216 10.57 2.72 4.65
CA VAL A 216 9.14 2.66 4.99
C VAL A 216 8.26 2.75 3.74
N LEU A 217 8.56 3.67 2.80
CA LEU A 217 7.77 3.85 1.58
C LEU A 217 7.94 2.68 0.61
N TYR A 218 9.16 2.19 0.39
CA TYR A 218 9.39 1.00 -0.44
C TYR A 218 8.74 -0.25 0.18
N GLY A 219 8.85 -0.42 1.51
CA GLY A 219 8.22 -1.51 2.22
C GLY A 219 6.70 -1.49 2.12
N SER A 220 6.09 -0.31 2.29
CA SER A 220 4.64 -0.13 2.15
C SER A 220 4.17 -0.34 0.71
N LEU A 221 4.90 0.17 -0.29
CA LEU A 221 4.58 -0.04 -1.70
C LEU A 221 4.65 -1.53 -2.08
N ALA A 222 5.66 -2.25 -1.59
CA ALA A 222 5.78 -3.69 -1.81
C ALA A 222 4.63 -4.46 -1.17
N ALA A 223 4.22 -4.07 0.04
CA ALA A 223 3.08 -4.62 0.74
C ALA A 223 1.76 -4.37 -0.02
N GLU A 224 1.56 -3.14 -0.53
CA GLU A 224 0.40 -2.77 -1.34
C GLU A 224 0.29 -3.63 -2.61
N HIS A 225 1.38 -3.77 -3.38
CA HIS A 225 1.38 -4.60 -4.58
C HIS A 225 1.17 -6.08 -4.26
N GLN A 226 1.73 -6.59 -3.17
CA GLN A 226 1.52 -7.97 -2.75
C GLN A 226 0.06 -8.24 -2.36
N GLN A 227 -0.55 -7.33 -1.60
CA GLN A 227 -1.95 -7.43 -1.21
C GLN A 227 -2.88 -7.32 -2.43
N ARG A 228 -2.59 -6.39 -3.33
CA ARG A 228 -3.32 -6.26 -4.61
C ARG A 228 -3.23 -7.53 -5.44
N LEU A 229 -2.05 -8.15 -5.52
CA LEU A 229 -1.84 -9.39 -6.26
C LEU A 229 -2.70 -10.53 -5.70
N GLN A 230 -2.76 -10.69 -4.38
CA GLN A 230 -3.58 -11.71 -3.72
C GLN A 230 -5.08 -11.44 -3.92
N HIS A 231 -5.50 -10.20 -3.76
CA HIS A 231 -6.90 -9.82 -3.91
C HIS A 231 -7.39 -10.01 -5.35
N LEU A 232 -6.60 -9.57 -6.34
CA LEU A 232 -6.93 -9.75 -7.76
C LEU A 232 -6.93 -11.23 -8.16
N GLN A 233 -6.03 -12.05 -7.64
CA GLN A 233 -6.03 -13.49 -7.90
C GLN A 233 -7.32 -14.13 -7.41
N GLY A 234 -7.75 -13.85 -6.18
CA GLY A 234 -9.02 -14.37 -5.65
C GLY A 234 -10.26 -13.88 -6.44
N ALA A 235 -10.24 -12.61 -6.87
CA ALA A 235 -11.32 -12.05 -7.69
C ALA A 235 -11.40 -12.70 -9.08
N ILE A 236 -10.28 -12.95 -9.75
CA ILE A 236 -10.21 -13.63 -11.04
C ILE A 236 -10.78 -15.06 -10.91
N GLU A 237 -10.35 -15.82 -9.89
CA GLU A 237 -10.87 -17.18 -9.64
C GLU A 237 -12.38 -17.20 -9.35
N HIS A 238 -12.89 -16.13 -8.71
CA HIS A 238 -14.33 -16.00 -8.49
C HIS A 238 -15.08 -15.74 -9.80
N ILE A 239 -14.57 -14.83 -10.64
CA ILE A 239 -15.16 -14.54 -11.97
C ILE A 239 -15.14 -15.78 -12.84
N ASP A 240 -14.04 -16.53 -12.89
CA ASP A 240 -13.96 -17.76 -13.70
C ASP A 240 -15.02 -18.79 -13.29
N ARG A 241 -15.26 -18.96 -11.98
CA ARG A 241 -16.34 -19.84 -11.49
C ARG A 241 -17.74 -19.33 -11.87
N GLN A 242 -17.95 -18.01 -11.82
CA GLN A 242 -19.23 -17.41 -12.24
C GLN A 242 -19.46 -17.56 -13.74
N CYS A 243 -18.44 -17.30 -14.57
CA CYS A 243 -18.51 -17.48 -16.01
C CYS A 243 -18.90 -18.94 -16.37
N ALA A 244 -18.21 -19.92 -15.79
CA ALA A 244 -18.52 -21.34 -16.03
C ALA A 244 -19.99 -21.68 -15.68
N THR A 245 -20.51 -21.14 -14.58
CA THR A 245 -21.91 -21.33 -14.18
C THR A 245 -22.88 -20.65 -15.16
N MET A 246 -22.56 -19.47 -15.64
CA MET A 246 -23.39 -18.75 -16.61
C MET A 246 -23.38 -19.41 -17.97
N GLU A 247 -22.24 -19.91 -18.44
CA GLU A 247 -22.12 -20.67 -19.69
C GLU A 247 -22.95 -21.95 -19.67
N GLN A 248 -22.97 -22.68 -18.56
CA GLN A 248 -23.85 -23.85 -18.40
C GLN A 248 -25.34 -23.47 -18.51
N ARG A 249 -25.75 -22.40 -17.82
CA ARG A 249 -27.13 -21.90 -17.90
C ARG A 249 -27.48 -21.43 -19.31
N TYR A 250 -26.58 -20.73 -19.97
CA TYR A 250 -26.77 -20.31 -21.36
C TYR A 250 -26.97 -21.50 -22.31
N ASN A 251 -26.14 -22.54 -22.17
CA ASN A 251 -26.21 -23.72 -22.99
C ASN A 251 -27.53 -24.49 -22.73
N ASN A 252 -27.99 -24.60 -21.48
CA ASN A 252 -29.28 -25.23 -21.14
C ASN A 252 -30.45 -24.45 -21.77
N LEU A 253 -30.49 -23.13 -21.58
CA LEU A 253 -31.54 -22.29 -22.20
C LEU A 253 -31.53 -22.36 -23.72
N ARG A 254 -30.36 -22.44 -24.33
CA ARG A 254 -30.24 -22.64 -25.78
C ARG A 254 -30.80 -23.96 -26.22
N GLN A 255 -30.54 -25.06 -25.47
CA GLN A 255 -31.09 -26.39 -25.76
C GLN A 255 -32.61 -26.40 -25.60
N GLU A 256 -33.16 -25.79 -24.54
CA GLU A 256 -34.60 -25.67 -24.34
C GLU A 256 -35.27 -24.94 -25.52
N LEU A 257 -34.75 -23.78 -25.95
CA LEU A 257 -35.27 -23.03 -27.08
C LEU A 257 -35.25 -23.85 -28.40
N ILE A 258 -34.15 -24.57 -28.65
CA ILE A 258 -34.05 -25.44 -29.82
C ILE A 258 -35.10 -26.56 -29.76
N THR A 259 -35.33 -27.17 -28.59
CA THR A 259 -36.33 -28.19 -28.39
C THR A 259 -37.74 -27.68 -28.63
N GLU A 260 -38.07 -26.48 -28.08
CA GLU A 260 -39.36 -25.81 -28.33
C GLU A 260 -39.58 -25.50 -29.82
N GLU A 261 -38.53 -25.00 -30.52
CA GLU A 261 -38.64 -24.76 -31.98
C GLU A 261 -38.89 -26.06 -32.75
N ILE A 262 -38.24 -27.17 -32.42
CA ILE A 262 -38.45 -28.48 -33.06
C ILE A 262 -39.87 -29.00 -32.78
N GLU A 263 -40.36 -28.91 -31.54
CA GLU A 263 -41.70 -29.28 -31.16
C GLU A 263 -42.78 -28.51 -31.98
N LEU A 264 -42.57 -27.17 -32.10
CA LEU A 264 -43.46 -26.34 -32.91
C LEU A 264 -43.47 -26.76 -34.39
N ILE A 265 -42.32 -27.09 -34.96
CA ILE A 265 -42.20 -27.58 -36.35
C ILE A 265 -42.94 -28.91 -36.52
N ILE A 266 -42.76 -29.84 -35.58
CA ILE A 266 -43.46 -31.17 -35.64
C ILE A 266 -44.97 -30.98 -35.55
N LEU A 267 -45.45 -30.17 -34.59
CA LEU A 267 -46.86 -29.90 -34.41
C LEU A 267 -47.45 -29.22 -35.65
N SER A 268 -46.75 -28.31 -36.30
CA SER A 268 -47.18 -27.64 -37.53
C SER A 268 -47.26 -28.61 -38.70
N ALA A 269 -46.29 -29.54 -38.82
CA ALA A 269 -46.27 -30.57 -39.85
C ALA A 269 -47.41 -31.58 -39.66
N GLU A 270 -47.70 -32.01 -38.42
CA GLU A 270 -48.87 -32.91 -38.13
C GLU A 270 -50.23 -32.26 -38.43
N ALA A 271 -50.33 -30.92 -38.15
CA ALA A 271 -51.55 -30.19 -38.49
C ALA A 271 -51.76 -30.13 -40.00
N TYR A 272 -50.71 -29.98 -40.79
CA TYR A 272 -50.76 -29.91 -42.25
C TYR A 272 -51.10 -31.32 -42.92
N MET A 273 -50.68 -32.39 -42.23
CA MET A 273 -51.03 -33.76 -42.74
C MET A 273 -52.47 -34.24 -42.41
N ARG A 274 -53.19 -33.48 -41.57
CA ARG A 274 -54.59 -33.76 -41.19
C ARG A 274 -55.61 -33.01 -42.01
N GLU A 275 -55.26 -32.07 -42.86
CA GLU A 275 -56.05 -31.41 -43.88
C GLU A 275 -55.96 -32.18 -45.25
#